data_fc26f43e3d914caa070a9214157bbaa7
#
_entry.id   fc26f43e3d914caa070a9214157bbaa7
#
_cell.length_a   1.000
_cell.length_b   1.000
_cell.length_c   1.000
_cell.angle_alpha   90.00
_cell.angle_beta   90.00
_cell.angle_gamma   90.00
#
_symmetry.space_group_name_H-M   'P 1'
#
loop_
_entity.id
_entity.type
_entity.pdbx_description
1 polymer ?
#
loop_
_entity_poly.entity_id
_entity_poly.type
_entity_poly.pdbx_seq_one_letter_code
_entity_poly.pdbx_strand_id
1 'polypeptide(L)'
;MKKKRGLILYQSMTGNTEKVAKRFLKAFKNKGWECDIFKVDKDITVDNMPFSYDDYDFLCAGSGVYAALPGKEITDLMFKYTHQSRRAGKIVRVHRRITPGPKKGIVFVTYAGTHLGPKEAEPALSLLELNIEHLKFKCVGRFSCPGAVGNRRTPGQWFGDISGRPNERDLTKAQIFMEEKLEEPPG
;
A
#
# COMPACT_ATOMS: atom_id res chain seq x y z
N MET A 1 24.36 -14.73 1.49
CA MET A 1 23.45 -13.96 0.61
C MET A 1 22.79 -12.86 1.43
N LYS A 2 22.73 -11.62 0.91
CA LYS A 2 22.03 -10.51 1.60
C LYS A 2 20.53 -10.86 1.67
N LYS A 3 19.94 -10.75 2.85
CA LYS A 3 18.52 -11.01 3.07
C LYS A 3 17.68 -9.94 2.36
N LYS A 4 16.64 -10.35 1.65
CA LYS A 4 15.72 -9.42 0.98
C LYS A 4 14.90 -8.66 2.01
N ARG A 5 14.67 -7.36 1.77
CA ARG A 5 13.97 -6.46 2.69
C ARG A 5 12.70 -5.89 2.08
N GLY A 6 11.60 -5.97 2.81
CA GLY A 6 10.32 -5.36 2.48
C GLY A 6 10.03 -4.14 3.35
N LEU A 7 9.30 -3.19 2.79
CA LEU A 7 8.76 -2.04 3.50
C LEU A 7 7.23 -2.00 3.33
N ILE A 8 6.50 -1.93 4.42
CA ILE A 8 5.06 -1.71 4.41
C ILE A 8 4.77 -0.34 4.99
N LEU A 9 4.23 0.55 4.15
CA LEU A 9 3.71 1.85 4.56
C LEU A 9 2.19 1.83 4.49
N TYR A 10 1.52 2.30 5.53
CA TYR A 10 0.07 2.35 5.50
C TYR A 10 -0.48 3.54 6.29
N GLN A 11 -1.58 4.09 5.79
CA GLN A 11 -2.42 5.04 6.51
C GLN A 11 -3.75 4.38 6.88
N SER A 12 -4.14 4.48 8.14
CA SER A 12 -5.37 3.85 8.63
C SER A 12 -6.00 4.67 9.75
N MET A 13 -7.22 5.15 9.55
CA MET A 13 -7.97 5.87 10.60
C MET A 13 -8.75 4.91 11.51
N THR A 14 -9.32 3.85 10.95
CA THR A 14 -10.22 2.92 11.65
C THR A 14 -9.58 1.57 11.98
N GLY A 15 -8.28 1.38 11.65
CA GLY A 15 -7.56 0.13 11.87
C GLY A 15 -7.76 -0.94 10.79
N ASN A 16 -8.63 -0.72 9.80
CA ASN A 16 -8.91 -1.74 8.78
C ASN A 16 -7.70 -2.01 7.87
N THR A 17 -7.08 -0.95 7.34
CA THR A 17 -5.87 -1.07 6.52
C THR A 17 -4.70 -1.63 7.33
N GLU A 18 -4.63 -1.32 8.61
CA GLU A 18 -3.63 -1.88 9.53
C GLU A 18 -3.74 -3.40 9.65
N LYS A 19 -4.96 -3.95 9.74
CA LYS A 19 -5.17 -5.41 9.77
C LYS A 19 -4.59 -6.08 8.53
N VAL A 20 -4.80 -5.50 7.34
CA VAL A 20 -4.25 -5.99 6.08
C VAL A 20 -2.72 -5.88 6.08
N ALA A 21 -2.17 -4.73 6.49
CA ALA A 21 -0.73 -4.49 6.57
C ALA A 21 -0.03 -5.51 7.49
N LYS A 22 -0.62 -5.81 8.66
CA LYS A 22 -0.13 -6.85 9.58
C LYS A 22 -0.17 -8.25 8.96
N ARG A 23 -1.15 -8.53 8.11
CA ARG A 23 -1.24 -9.81 7.42
C ARG A 23 -0.16 -9.92 6.33
N PHE A 24 0.15 -8.84 5.63
CA PHE A 24 1.28 -8.78 4.70
C PHE A 24 2.63 -8.98 5.42
N LEU A 25 2.81 -8.35 6.58
CA LEU A 25 4.01 -8.58 7.40
C LEU A 25 4.20 -10.06 7.75
N LYS A 26 3.10 -10.77 8.05
CA LYS A 26 3.16 -12.22 8.27
C LYS A 26 3.59 -12.98 7.02
N ALA A 27 3.09 -12.60 5.84
CA ALA A 27 3.48 -13.20 4.56
C ALA A 27 4.98 -13.01 4.28
N PHE A 28 5.54 -11.82 4.50
CA PHE A 28 6.98 -11.57 4.39
C PHE A 28 7.80 -12.50 5.30
N LYS A 29 7.40 -12.63 6.57
CA LYS A 29 8.07 -13.53 7.52
C LYS A 29 8.01 -15.00 7.09
N ASN A 30 6.85 -15.46 6.61
CA ASN A 30 6.67 -16.82 6.10
C ASN A 30 7.62 -17.13 4.91
N LYS A 31 7.91 -16.13 4.08
CA LYS A 31 8.83 -16.25 2.94
C LYS A 31 10.30 -15.92 3.28
N GLY A 32 10.61 -15.75 4.54
CA GLY A 32 12.00 -15.53 5.01
C GLY A 32 12.56 -14.15 4.71
N TRP A 33 11.71 -13.15 4.39
CA TRP A 33 12.12 -11.78 4.20
C TRP A 33 12.20 -11.02 5.54
N GLU A 34 13.11 -10.06 5.63
CA GLU A 34 13.01 -9.00 6.63
C GLU A 34 11.99 -7.97 6.16
N CYS A 35 11.18 -7.45 7.08
CA CYS A 35 10.16 -6.49 6.70
C CYS A 35 9.89 -5.49 7.82
N ASP A 36 9.99 -4.22 7.48
CA ASP A 36 9.63 -3.11 8.34
C ASP A 36 8.20 -2.63 7.99
N ILE A 37 7.48 -2.19 9.01
CA ILE A 37 6.10 -1.72 8.87
C ILE A 37 5.94 -0.39 9.62
N PHE A 38 5.44 0.64 8.90
CA PHE A 38 5.23 1.97 9.46
C PHE A 38 3.83 2.48 9.14
N LYS A 39 3.16 2.96 10.17
CA LYS A 39 1.93 3.74 10.02
C LYS A 39 2.32 5.18 9.67
N VAL A 40 1.77 5.67 8.58
CA VAL A 40 1.96 7.06 8.16
C VAL A 40 0.81 7.90 8.73
N ASP A 41 1.16 8.90 9.49
CA ASP A 41 0.28 9.91 10.06
C ASP A 41 0.86 11.31 9.83
N LYS A 42 0.23 12.31 10.42
CA LYS A 42 0.64 13.72 10.27
C LYS A 42 2.03 14.04 10.83
N ASP A 43 2.54 13.20 11.73
CA ASP A 43 3.81 13.45 12.44
C ASP A 43 5.00 12.90 11.65
N ILE A 44 4.77 12.01 10.66
CA ILE A 44 5.81 11.49 9.78
C ILE A 44 5.97 12.40 8.56
N THR A 45 7.17 12.94 8.42
CA THR A 45 7.57 13.78 7.28
C THR A 45 8.80 13.19 6.59
N VAL A 46 9.17 13.73 5.44
CA VAL A 46 10.38 13.26 4.72
C VAL A 46 11.65 13.51 5.52
N ASP A 47 11.65 14.53 6.39
CA ASP A 47 12.84 14.93 7.15
C ASP A 47 13.04 14.08 8.42
N ASN A 48 11.97 13.46 8.95
CA ASN A 48 12.02 12.64 10.17
C ASN A 48 11.62 11.18 9.98
N MET A 49 11.32 10.73 8.76
CA MET A 49 10.97 9.32 8.52
C MET A 49 12.15 8.40 8.88
N PRO A 50 11.89 7.28 9.61
CA PRO A 50 12.94 6.41 10.13
C PRO A 50 13.43 5.39 9.09
N PHE A 51 13.18 5.61 7.80
CA PHE A 51 13.55 4.68 6.72
C PHE A 51 13.97 5.44 5.46
N SER A 52 14.70 4.77 4.59
CA SER A 52 14.95 5.21 3.20
C SER A 52 14.38 4.19 2.23
N TYR A 53 13.66 4.62 1.21
CA TYR A 53 13.15 3.71 0.17
C TYR A 53 14.26 2.94 -0.56
N ASP A 54 15.49 3.47 -0.56
CA ASP A 54 16.64 2.84 -1.21
C ASP A 54 17.07 1.52 -0.52
N ASP A 55 16.73 1.36 0.76
CA ASP A 55 17.15 0.22 1.59
C ASP A 55 16.29 -1.04 1.38
N TYR A 56 15.22 -0.95 0.59
CA TYR A 56 14.24 -2.03 0.43
C TYR A 56 14.18 -2.55 -1.00
N ASP A 57 13.92 -3.84 -1.11
CA ASP A 57 13.75 -4.55 -2.38
C ASP A 57 12.28 -4.62 -2.81
N PHE A 58 11.34 -4.48 -1.85
CA PHE A 58 9.90 -4.53 -2.08
C PHE A 58 9.16 -3.47 -1.24
N LEU A 59 8.20 -2.78 -1.87
CA LEU A 59 7.38 -1.75 -1.23
C LEU A 59 5.89 -2.13 -1.27
N CYS A 60 5.23 -2.11 -0.11
CA CYS A 60 3.78 -2.16 -0.01
C CYS A 60 3.28 -0.78 0.45
N ALA A 61 2.43 -0.13 -0.34
CA ALA A 61 1.80 1.13 0.04
C ALA A 61 0.29 0.96 0.16
N GLY A 62 -0.26 1.29 1.34
CA GLY A 62 -1.66 1.06 1.63
C GLY A 62 -2.39 2.19 2.32
N SER A 63 -3.70 2.29 2.06
CA SER A 63 -4.56 3.31 2.67
C SER A 63 -6.00 2.87 2.84
N GLY A 64 -6.73 3.53 3.73
CA GLY A 64 -8.18 3.59 3.61
C GLY A 64 -8.57 4.42 2.38
N VAL A 65 -9.76 4.18 1.86
CA VAL A 65 -10.34 5.01 0.78
C VAL A 65 -11.20 6.11 1.40
N TYR A 66 -10.86 7.34 1.08
CA TYR A 66 -11.54 8.55 1.56
C TYR A 66 -11.98 9.38 0.35
N ALA A 67 -13.29 9.45 0.11
CA ALA A 67 -13.84 10.12 -1.09
C ALA A 67 -13.16 9.65 -2.39
N ALA A 68 -13.04 8.33 -2.57
CA ALA A 68 -12.37 7.64 -3.68
C ALA A 68 -10.84 7.80 -3.76
N LEU A 69 -10.22 8.57 -2.87
CA LEU A 69 -8.77 8.81 -2.85
C LEU A 69 -8.11 8.12 -1.66
N PRO A 70 -6.79 7.86 -1.71
CA PRO A 70 -6.04 7.42 -0.54
C PRO A 70 -5.91 8.57 0.46
N GLY A 71 -5.50 8.25 1.67
CA GLY A 71 -5.25 9.25 2.69
C GLY A 71 -4.16 10.25 2.30
N LYS A 72 -4.34 11.47 2.75
CA LYS A 72 -3.49 12.60 2.37
C LYS A 72 -2.05 12.43 2.86
N GLU A 73 -1.87 11.95 4.09
CA GLU A 73 -0.56 11.86 4.74
C GLU A 73 0.39 10.93 3.97
N ILE A 74 -0.08 9.74 3.59
CA ILE A 74 0.76 8.79 2.81
C ILE A 74 1.04 9.33 1.41
N THR A 75 0.06 9.95 0.78
CA THR A 75 0.22 10.54 -0.55
C THR A 75 1.22 11.69 -0.53
N ASP A 76 1.10 12.59 0.44
CA ASP A 76 2.00 13.73 0.62
C ASP A 76 3.44 13.28 0.93
N LEU A 77 3.61 12.28 1.80
CA LEU A 77 4.92 11.74 2.14
C LEU A 77 5.64 11.22 0.90
N MET A 78 4.97 10.36 0.14
CA MET A 78 5.56 9.75 -1.07
C MET A 78 5.85 10.80 -2.15
N PHE A 79 4.95 11.75 -2.33
CA PHE A 79 5.11 12.84 -3.29
C PHE A 79 6.29 13.76 -2.93
N LYS A 80 6.37 14.22 -1.68
CA LYS A 80 7.46 15.06 -1.19
C LYS A 80 8.82 14.35 -1.31
N TYR A 81 8.90 13.08 -0.93
CA TYR A 81 10.12 12.28 -1.07
C TYR A 81 10.55 12.17 -2.54
N THR A 82 9.60 11.91 -3.45
CA THR A 82 9.87 11.88 -4.88
C THR A 82 10.47 13.20 -5.37
N HIS A 83 9.92 14.34 -4.94
CA HIS A 83 10.42 15.65 -5.29
C HIS A 83 11.82 15.93 -4.75
N GLN A 84 12.08 15.62 -3.48
CA GLN A 84 13.42 15.76 -2.88
C GLN A 84 14.43 14.86 -3.61
N SER A 85 14.10 13.60 -3.87
CA SER A 85 14.95 12.66 -4.57
C SER A 85 15.28 13.08 -6.00
N ARG A 86 14.34 13.74 -6.69
CA ARG A 86 14.60 14.36 -8.01
C ARG A 86 15.56 15.53 -7.91
N ARG A 87 15.39 16.42 -6.94
CA ARG A 87 16.31 17.56 -6.71
C ARG A 87 17.71 17.09 -6.36
N ALA A 88 17.82 15.99 -5.63
CA ALA A 88 19.10 15.37 -5.28
C ALA A 88 19.71 14.50 -6.41
N GLY A 89 19.10 14.44 -7.60
CA GLY A 89 19.57 13.64 -8.73
C GLY A 89 19.43 12.13 -8.58
N LYS A 90 18.81 11.65 -7.50
CA LYS A 90 18.61 10.20 -7.25
C LYS A 90 17.56 9.58 -8.19
N ILE A 91 16.57 10.36 -8.62
CA ILE A 91 15.54 9.95 -9.57
C ILE A 91 15.68 10.77 -10.83
N VAL A 92 16.17 10.16 -11.90
CA VAL A 92 16.38 10.78 -13.20
C VAL A 92 15.20 10.41 -14.12
N ARG A 93 14.65 11.41 -14.81
CA ARG A 93 13.69 11.20 -15.91
C ARG A 93 14.44 10.94 -17.20
N VAL A 94 14.26 9.77 -17.78
CA VAL A 94 14.74 9.48 -19.13
C VAL A 94 13.60 9.78 -20.12
N HIS A 95 13.85 10.65 -21.10
CA HIS A 95 12.89 11.04 -22.13
C HIS A 95 11.49 11.44 -21.59
N ARG A 96 11.45 12.16 -20.47
CA ARG A 96 10.19 12.57 -19.78
C ARG A 96 9.34 11.40 -19.27
N ARG A 97 9.80 10.17 -19.35
CA ARG A 97 9.14 9.01 -18.76
C ARG A 97 9.85 8.60 -17.47
N ILE A 98 9.09 8.24 -16.46
CA ILE A 98 9.63 7.54 -15.30
C ILE A 98 9.49 6.06 -15.63
N THR A 99 10.62 5.40 -15.78
CA THR A 99 10.63 3.94 -15.93
C THR A 99 10.71 3.34 -14.53
N PRO A 100 9.77 2.48 -14.15
CA PRO A 100 9.88 1.73 -12.91
C PRO A 100 11.23 1.02 -12.84
N GLY A 101 11.81 0.96 -11.65
CA GLY A 101 13.06 0.25 -11.41
C GLY A 101 12.89 -1.27 -11.34
N PRO A 102 13.96 -2.01 -11.07
CA PRO A 102 13.90 -3.46 -10.88
C PRO A 102 13.25 -3.87 -9.56
N LYS A 103 13.11 -2.93 -8.62
CA LYS A 103 12.44 -3.17 -7.34
C LYS A 103 10.95 -3.31 -7.57
N LYS A 104 10.30 -4.22 -6.84
CA LYS A 104 8.88 -4.50 -6.96
C LYS A 104 8.07 -3.84 -5.84
N GLY A 105 6.79 -3.65 -6.08
CA GLY A 105 5.88 -3.20 -5.03
C GLY A 105 4.43 -3.56 -5.34
N ILE A 106 3.60 -3.45 -4.33
CA ILE A 106 2.15 -3.58 -4.45
C ILE A 106 1.46 -2.39 -3.78
N VAL A 107 0.23 -2.16 -4.18
CA VAL A 107 -0.64 -1.20 -3.52
C VAL A 107 -1.87 -1.88 -2.95
N PHE A 108 -2.37 -1.38 -1.83
CA PHE A 108 -3.55 -1.97 -1.20
C PHE A 108 -4.44 -0.95 -0.52
N VAL A 109 -5.74 -1.20 -0.54
CA VAL A 109 -6.70 -0.31 0.11
C VAL A 109 -7.82 -1.08 0.82
N THR A 110 -8.39 -0.42 1.83
CA THR A 110 -9.66 -0.85 2.42
C THR A 110 -10.73 0.22 2.18
N TYR A 111 -11.92 -0.19 1.76
CA TYR A 111 -12.99 0.71 1.34
C TYR A 111 -14.33 0.28 1.92
N ALA A 112 -15.22 1.23 2.14
CA ALA A 112 -16.56 0.93 2.66
C ALA A 112 -17.51 0.36 1.60
N GLY A 113 -17.34 0.75 0.34
CA GLY A 113 -18.06 0.15 -0.79
C GLY A 113 -19.57 0.37 -0.80
N THR A 114 -20.03 1.51 -0.30
CA THR A 114 -21.47 1.74 -0.05
C THR A 114 -22.31 1.84 -1.31
N HIS A 115 -21.76 2.34 -2.40
CA HIS A 115 -22.53 2.62 -3.63
C HIS A 115 -22.06 1.83 -4.84
N LEU A 116 -20.76 1.77 -5.08
CA LEU A 116 -20.17 1.21 -6.30
C LEU A 116 -19.27 0.00 -6.04
N GLY A 117 -19.20 -0.47 -4.79
CA GLY A 117 -18.38 -1.61 -4.42
C GLY A 117 -16.89 -1.38 -4.72
N PRO A 118 -16.21 -2.37 -5.34
CA PRO A 118 -14.76 -2.26 -5.64
C PRO A 118 -14.37 -1.07 -6.52
N LYS A 119 -15.31 -0.53 -7.31
CA LYS A 119 -15.03 0.63 -8.16
C LYS A 119 -14.64 1.87 -7.36
N GLU A 120 -15.11 1.99 -6.12
CA GLU A 120 -14.72 3.10 -5.24
C GLU A 120 -13.24 3.06 -4.84
N ALA A 121 -12.62 1.89 -4.94
CA ALA A 121 -11.20 1.70 -4.61
C ALA A 121 -10.26 2.03 -5.78
N GLU A 122 -10.72 2.00 -7.02
CA GLU A 122 -9.88 2.12 -8.21
C GLU A 122 -9.08 3.44 -8.28
N PRO A 123 -9.64 4.62 -8.04
CA PRO A 123 -8.86 5.85 -8.07
C PRO A 123 -7.76 5.88 -7.01
N ALA A 124 -8.06 5.36 -5.81
CA ALA A 124 -7.09 5.29 -4.72
C ALA A 124 -5.94 4.32 -5.04
N LEU A 125 -6.24 3.15 -5.59
CA LEU A 125 -5.24 2.19 -6.05
C LEU A 125 -4.36 2.79 -7.15
N SER A 126 -4.97 3.43 -8.14
CA SER A 126 -4.24 4.04 -9.26
C SER A 126 -3.30 5.16 -8.81
N LEU A 127 -3.73 5.98 -7.84
CA LEU A 127 -2.88 7.04 -7.32
C LEU A 127 -1.72 6.49 -6.49
N LEU A 128 -1.95 5.47 -5.66
CA LEU A 128 -0.88 4.80 -4.90
C LEU A 128 0.12 4.10 -5.84
N GLU A 129 -0.35 3.42 -6.89
CA GLU A 129 0.49 2.81 -7.91
C GLU A 129 1.39 3.83 -8.58
N LEU A 130 0.82 4.94 -9.06
CA LEU A 130 1.61 6.04 -9.62
C LEU A 130 2.70 6.53 -8.65
N ASN A 131 2.38 6.64 -7.37
CA ASN A 131 3.34 7.08 -6.37
C ASN A 131 4.49 6.09 -6.16
N ILE A 132 4.21 4.78 -6.03
CA ILE A 132 5.30 3.79 -5.88
C ILE A 132 6.17 3.68 -7.15
N GLU A 133 5.59 3.85 -8.34
CA GLU A 133 6.34 3.86 -9.59
C GLU A 133 7.23 5.10 -9.72
N HIS A 134 6.78 6.24 -9.23
CA HIS A 134 7.62 7.43 -9.09
C HIS A 134 8.82 7.21 -8.15
N LEU A 135 8.69 6.33 -7.16
CA LEU A 135 9.77 5.89 -6.26
C LEU A 135 10.64 4.76 -6.83
N LYS A 136 10.45 4.40 -8.11
CA LYS A 136 11.20 3.35 -8.83
C LYS A 136 10.84 1.92 -8.42
N PHE A 137 9.67 1.71 -7.84
CA PHE A 137 9.14 0.37 -7.62
C PHE A 137 8.13 0.03 -8.71
N LYS A 138 8.36 -1.05 -9.47
CA LYS A 138 7.39 -1.57 -10.42
C LYS A 138 6.19 -2.14 -9.67
N CYS A 139 5.00 -1.63 -9.93
CA CYS A 139 3.78 -2.20 -9.34
C CYS A 139 3.49 -3.57 -9.97
N VAL A 140 3.50 -4.62 -9.15
CA VAL A 140 3.24 -6.00 -9.57
C VAL A 140 1.91 -6.55 -9.02
N GLY A 141 1.15 -5.73 -8.32
CA GLY A 141 -0.15 -6.16 -7.82
C GLY A 141 -0.92 -5.07 -7.09
N ARG A 142 -2.23 -5.22 -7.12
CA ARG A 142 -3.20 -4.37 -6.42
C ARG A 142 -4.08 -5.26 -5.55
N PHE A 143 -4.29 -4.87 -4.31
CA PHE A 143 -5.19 -5.58 -3.40
C PHE A 143 -6.21 -4.62 -2.83
N SER A 144 -7.46 -5.06 -2.75
CA SER A 144 -8.50 -4.30 -2.06
C SER A 144 -9.48 -5.22 -1.35
N CYS A 145 -9.99 -4.78 -0.22
CA CYS A 145 -11.05 -5.47 0.47
C CYS A 145 -11.97 -4.50 1.22
N PRO A 146 -13.22 -4.88 1.50
CA PRO A 146 -14.10 -4.09 2.33
C PRO A 146 -13.52 -3.83 3.72
N GLY A 147 -13.79 -2.64 4.26
CA GLY A 147 -13.43 -2.24 5.61
C GLY A 147 -14.60 -1.49 6.26
N ALA A 148 -15.12 -2.02 7.36
CA ALA A 148 -16.23 -1.42 8.06
C ALA A 148 -15.86 -0.05 8.64
N VAL A 149 -16.75 0.92 8.52
CA VAL A 149 -16.63 2.23 9.15
C VAL A 149 -17.48 2.23 10.44
N GLY A 150 -16.81 1.95 11.56
CA GLY A 150 -17.48 1.84 12.86
C GLY A 150 -18.47 0.67 12.91
N ASN A 151 -19.40 0.72 13.87
CA ASN A 151 -20.48 -0.28 14.02
C ASN A 151 -21.73 0.05 13.17
N ARG A 152 -21.60 0.89 12.15
CA ARG A 152 -22.70 1.28 11.30
C ARG A 152 -23.07 0.14 10.37
N ARG A 153 -24.22 -0.48 10.59
CA ARG A 153 -24.92 -1.22 9.55
C ARG A 153 -25.38 -0.22 8.49
N THR A 154 -24.88 -0.37 7.28
CA THR A 154 -25.32 0.48 6.16
C THR A 154 -26.21 -0.38 5.27
N PRO A 155 -27.53 -0.26 5.37
CA PRO A 155 -28.46 -1.00 4.51
C PRO A 155 -28.21 -0.63 3.04
N GLY A 156 -28.37 -1.59 2.12
CA GLY A 156 -28.26 -1.36 0.68
C GLY A 156 -26.84 -1.27 0.13
N GLN A 157 -25.84 -1.71 0.86
CA GLN A 157 -24.47 -1.77 0.37
C GLN A 157 -24.29 -2.87 -0.68
N TRP A 158 -23.38 -2.60 -1.63
CA TRP A 158 -23.01 -3.54 -2.71
C TRP A 158 -22.67 -4.96 -2.22
N PHE A 159 -22.03 -5.07 -1.05
CA PHE A 159 -21.68 -6.34 -0.43
C PHE A 159 -22.63 -6.80 0.70
N GLY A 160 -23.76 -6.13 0.88
CA GLY A 160 -24.58 -6.33 2.05
C GLY A 160 -23.94 -5.78 3.32
N ASP A 161 -24.09 -6.49 4.43
CA ASP A 161 -23.49 -6.09 5.71
C ASP A 161 -21.97 -6.31 5.70
N ILE A 162 -21.22 -5.22 5.78
CA ILE A 162 -19.75 -5.24 5.90
C ILE A 162 -19.27 -5.09 7.35
N SER A 163 -20.15 -5.21 8.34
CA SER A 163 -19.77 -5.20 9.75
C SER A 163 -18.68 -6.23 10.02
N GLY A 164 -17.67 -5.82 10.76
CA GLY A 164 -16.53 -6.69 11.07
C GLY A 164 -15.53 -6.94 9.93
N ARG A 165 -15.73 -6.31 8.75
CA ARG A 165 -14.73 -6.39 7.65
C ARG A 165 -13.59 -5.40 7.86
N PRO A 166 -12.34 -5.76 7.45
CA PRO A 166 -11.95 -7.05 6.91
C PRO A 166 -12.00 -8.15 7.97
N ASN A 167 -12.57 -9.30 7.60
CA ASN A 167 -12.65 -10.50 8.43
C ASN A 167 -11.53 -11.50 8.09
N GLU A 168 -11.47 -12.65 8.75
CA GLU A 168 -10.42 -13.65 8.51
C GLU A 168 -10.36 -14.15 7.07
N ARG A 169 -11.49 -14.23 6.36
CA ARG A 169 -11.51 -14.60 4.95
C ARG A 169 -10.79 -13.56 4.08
N ASP A 170 -11.02 -12.28 4.36
CA ASP A 170 -10.33 -11.19 3.65
C ASP A 170 -8.84 -11.18 3.96
N LEU A 171 -8.50 -11.39 5.22
CA LEU A 171 -7.12 -11.39 5.69
C LEU A 171 -6.34 -12.61 5.17
N THR A 172 -6.99 -13.77 5.04
CA THR A 172 -6.39 -14.95 4.40
C THR A 172 -6.11 -14.70 2.93
N LYS A 173 -7.07 -14.09 2.20
CA LYS A 173 -6.84 -13.69 0.80
C LYS A 173 -5.68 -12.70 0.67
N ALA A 174 -5.60 -11.74 1.60
CA ALA A 174 -4.48 -10.78 1.63
C ALA A 174 -3.13 -11.49 1.81
N GLN A 175 -3.05 -12.46 2.72
CA GLN A 175 -1.83 -13.22 2.96
C GLN A 175 -1.42 -14.02 1.73
N ILE A 176 -2.34 -14.79 1.13
CA ILE A 176 -2.08 -15.60 -0.07
C ILE A 176 -1.61 -14.69 -1.22
N PHE A 177 -2.33 -13.59 -1.48
CA PHE A 177 -1.94 -12.61 -2.49
C PHE A 177 -0.50 -12.11 -2.29
N MET A 178 -0.13 -11.77 -1.06
CA MET A 178 1.21 -11.25 -0.79
C MET A 178 2.28 -12.33 -0.96
N GLU A 179 2.02 -13.56 -0.50
CA GLU A 179 2.94 -14.69 -0.65
C GLU A 179 3.22 -15.00 -2.12
N GLU A 180 2.19 -14.97 -2.99
CA GLU A 180 2.34 -15.12 -4.44
C GLU A 180 3.22 -14.02 -5.05
N LYS A 181 3.01 -12.74 -4.65
CA LYS A 181 3.80 -11.62 -5.18
C LYS A 181 5.26 -11.64 -4.76
N LEU A 182 5.57 -12.26 -3.63
CA LEU A 182 6.95 -12.45 -3.16
C LEU A 182 7.67 -13.59 -3.87
N GLU A 183 6.95 -14.56 -4.42
CA GLU A 183 7.51 -15.70 -5.18
C GLU A 183 7.77 -15.38 -6.65
N GLU A 184 7.08 -14.39 -7.22
CA GLU A 184 7.28 -13.99 -8.62
C GLU A 184 8.77 -13.68 -8.90
N PRO A 185 9.39 -14.29 -9.93
CA PRO A 185 10.77 -14.02 -10.27
C PRO A 185 10.95 -12.52 -10.61
N PRO A 186 12.16 -11.97 -10.46
CA PRO A 186 12.46 -10.65 -10.98
C PRO A 186 12.18 -10.65 -12.49
N GLY A 187 11.29 -9.77 -12.94
CA GLY A 187 10.95 -9.60 -14.35
C GLY A 187 12.01 -8.81 -15.09
#